data_bb2219f8fc1f12b89f834764176a9c4c
#
_entry.id   bb2219f8fc1f12b89f834764176a9c4c
#
_cell.length_a   1.000
_cell.length_b   1.000
_cell.length_c   1.000
_cell.angle_alpha   90.00
_cell.angle_beta   90.00
_cell.angle_gamma   90.00
#
_symmetry.space_group_name_H-M   'P 1'
#
loop_
_entity.id
_entity.type
_entity.pdbx_description
1 polymer ?
#
loop_
_entity_poly.entity_id
_entity_poly.type
_entity_poly.pdbx_seq_one_letter_code
_entity_poly.pdbx_strand_id
1 'polypeptide(L)'
;MLQILPREILELPKYGCVNIHASLLPKYRGAAPIQWVVIDGEKESGITTMMMDVGLDTGDMLERVVVPLAEDETGGSLFDKLSMAGGPLILETLEKLENGTAVRTPQPEAGVTYAGMLDKSLGNIDWTKGAAELERLIRGLNPWPSAYTHYGEKTMKLWAADVLPENFEGEPGQIVKVLKDRFLVKTGDGTLAVKELQLEGKKRMDAGAFLRGFSLKEGEKLGL
;
A
#
# COMPACT_ATOMS: atom_id res chain seq x y z
N MET A 1 0.73 -4.10 16.85
CA MET A 1 -0.47 -4.09 17.73
C MET A 1 -0.88 -2.64 17.88
N LEU A 2 -2.06 -2.23 17.39
CA LEU A 2 -2.62 -0.90 17.65
C LEU A 2 -3.03 -0.88 19.12
N GLN A 3 -2.50 0.05 19.88
CA GLN A 3 -2.88 0.26 21.27
C GLN A 3 -3.65 1.57 21.37
N ILE A 4 -4.91 1.48 21.76
CA ILE A 4 -5.72 2.66 22.10
C ILE A 4 -5.27 3.11 23.48
N LEU A 5 -4.84 4.35 23.59
CA LEU A 5 -4.45 4.94 24.87
C LEU A 5 -5.70 5.37 25.64
N PRO A 6 -5.81 5.01 26.92
CA PRO A 6 -6.92 5.48 27.75
C PRO A 6 -6.77 6.99 28.05
N ARG A 7 -7.88 7.62 28.40
CA ARG A 7 -7.96 9.07 28.66
C ARG A 7 -6.94 9.54 29.69
N GLU A 8 -6.73 8.76 30.72
CA GLU A 8 -5.79 9.07 31.80
C GLU A 8 -4.34 9.24 31.29
N ILE A 9 -3.95 8.49 30.26
CA ILE A 9 -2.63 8.62 29.63
C ILE A 9 -2.60 9.81 28.69
N LEU A 10 -3.68 10.04 27.93
CA LEU A 10 -3.75 11.14 26.96
C LEU A 10 -3.71 12.52 27.64
N GLU A 11 -4.19 12.62 28.87
CA GLU A 11 -4.25 13.87 29.65
C GLU A 11 -3.00 14.12 30.51
N LEU A 12 -2.05 13.17 30.59
CA LEU A 12 -0.83 13.34 31.41
C LEU A 12 0.13 14.44 30.87
N PRO A 13 0.43 14.50 29.56
CA PRO A 13 1.36 15.49 29.06
C PRO A 13 0.75 16.89 29.05
N LYS A 14 1.56 17.92 29.42
CA LYS A 14 1.14 19.32 29.46
C LYS A 14 0.42 19.82 28.21
N TYR A 15 0.85 19.36 27.03
CA TYR A 15 0.30 19.75 25.74
C TYR A 15 -0.60 18.68 25.12
N GLY A 16 -0.89 17.58 25.83
CA GLY A 16 -1.57 16.40 25.32
C GLY A 16 -0.65 15.48 24.51
N CYS A 17 -1.22 14.47 23.89
CA CYS A 17 -0.50 13.54 23.04
C CYS A 17 -0.70 13.91 21.57
N VAL A 18 0.38 13.92 20.79
CA VAL A 18 0.38 14.20 19.35
C VAL A 18 0.74 12.94 18.59
N ASN A 19 0.03 12.65 17.51
CA ASN A 19 0.37 11.60 16.57
C ASN A 19 0.77 12.19 15.21
N ILE A 20 1.73 11.55 14.56
CA ILE A 20 2.12 11.82 13.17
C ILE A 20 1.42 10.74 12.33
N HIS A 21 0.25 11.06 11.78
CA HIS A 21 -0.53 10.11 11.01
C HIS A 21 -0.17 10.17 9.52
N ALA A 22 0.10 9.02 8.93
CA ALA A 22 0.60 8.90 7.56
C ALA A 22 -0.53 8.94 6.51
N SER A 23 -1.44 9.90 6.64
CA SER A 23 -2.47 10.19 5.64
C SER A 23 -2.91 11.66 5.69
N LEU A 24 -3.69 12.07 4.71
CA LEU A 24 -4.44 13.32 4.72
C LEU A 24 -5.79 13.09 5.42
N LEU A 25 -5.81 13.20 6.76
CA LEU A 25 -7.05 13.07 7.52
C LEU A 25 -8.14 14.04 7.03
N PRO A 26 -9.40 13.62 7.05
CA PRO A 26 -9.98 12.46 7.71
C PRO A 26 -9.93 11.13 6.92
N LYS A 27 -9.28 11.10 5.74
CA LYS A 27 -9.12 9.85 4.98
C LYS A 27 -8.10 8.92 5.63
N TYR A 28 -8.33 7.61 5.50
CA TYR A 28 -7.39 6.55 5.90
C TYR A 28 -7.03 6.55 7.38
N ARG A 29 -8.03 6.72 8.27
CA ARG A 29 -7.85 6.44 9.70
C ARG A 29 -7.49 4.96 9.90
N GLY A 30 -6.62 4.63 10.85
CA GLY A 30 -6.30 3.25 11.20
C GLY A 30 -4.87 2.82 10.90
N ALA A 31 -4.69 1.50 10.69
CA ALA A 31 -3.39 0.86 10.86
C ALA A 31 -2.41 0.97 9.69
N ALA A 32 -2.90 1.08 8.46
CA ALA A 32 -2.08 0.92 7.27
C ALA A 32 -2.38 1.94 6.15
N PRO A 33 -2.47 3.24 6.47
CA PRO A 33 -2.84 4.28 5.49
C PRO A 33 -1.92 4.28 4.26
N ILE A 34 -0.62 4.04 4.45
CA ILE A 34 0.40 4.10 3.39
C ILE A 34 0.10 3.09 2.29
N GLN A 35 -0.17 1.84 2.67
CA GLN A 35 -0.43 0.78 1.69
C GLN A 35 -1.77 0.97 1.01
N TRP A 36 -2.82 1.31 1.78
CA TRP A 36 -4.16 1.48 1.22
C TRP A 36 -4.26 2.64 0.23
N VAL A 37 -3.56 3.75 0.45
CA VAL A 37 -3.50 4.87 -0.50
C VAL A 37 -2.97 4.41 -1.88
N VAL A 38 -1.95 3.54 -1.91
CA VAL A 38 -1.41 2.99 -3.16
C VAL A 38 -2.36 1.97 -3.79
N ILE A 39 -2.95 1.07 -2.98
CA ILE A 39 -3.90 0.05 -3.44
C ILE A 39 -5.14 0.70 -4.07
N ASP A 40 -5.65 1.77 -3.46
CA ASP A 40 -6.82 2.50 -3.94
C ASP A 40 -6.51 3.37 -5.17
N GLY A 41 -5.22 3.58 -5.48
CA GLY A 41 -4.79 4.34 -6.65
C GLY A 41 -4.96 5.84 -6.51
N GLU A 42 -4.83 6.36 -5.29
CA GLU A 42 -4.80 7.80 -5.04
C GLU A 42 -3.59 8.45 -5.71
N LYS A 43 -3.72 9.72 -6.07
CA LYS A 43 -2.66 10.49 -6.72
C LYS A 43 -1.75 11.21 -5.73
N GLU A 44 -2.21 11.33 -4.50
CA GLU A 44 -1.50 12.01 -3.41
C GLU A 44 -1.79 11.34 -2.07
N SER A 45 -0.85 11.47 -1.17
CA SER A 45 -0.96 11.15 0.23
C SER A 45 -0.41 12.31 1.04
N GLY A 46 -0.06 12.09 2.29
CA GLY A 46 0.58 13.09 3.12
C GLY A 46 0.71 12.65 4.56
N ILE A 47 1.12 13.61 5.35
CA ILE A 47 1.17 13.49 6.81
C ILE A 47 0.20 14.50 7.40
N THR A 48 -0.55 14.08 8.41
CA THR A 48 -1.31 14.96 9.29
C THR A 48 -0.79 14.78 10.71
N THR A 49 -0.30 15.84 11.35
CA THR A 49 -0.12 15.82 12.80
C THR A 49 -1.46 16.10 13.45
N MET A 50 -1.80 15.38 14.50
CA MET A 50 -3.10 15.47 15.15
C MET A 50 -2.98 15.31 16.67
N MET A 51 -3.88 15.91 17.41
CA MET A 51 -4.07 15.57 18.81
C MET A 51 -4.67 14.18 18.93
N MET A 52 -4.15 13.37 19.81
CA MET A 52 -4.76 12.05 20.08
C MET A 52 -5.95 12.21 21.00
N ASP A 53 -6.99 11.42 20.73
CA ASP A 53 -8.15 11.27 21.60
C ASP A 53 -8.45 9.78 21.85
N VAL A 54 -9.58 9.47 22.45
CA VAL A 54 -9.97 8.09 22.78
C VAL A 54 -10.47 7.28 21.58
N GLY A 55 -10.64 7.93 20.42
CA GLY A 55 -11.06 7.29 19.17
C GLY A 55 -9.87 6.85 18.31
N LEU A 56 -10.16 6.12 17.26
CA LEU A 56 -9.17 5.69 16.28
C LEU A 56 -8.91 6.83 15.29
N ASP A 57 -7.82 7.57 15.50
CA ASP A 57 -7.37 8.70 14.66
C ASP A 57 -8.47 9.76 14.43
N THR A 58 -9.27 10.06 15.48
CA THR A 58 -10.42 10.97 15.44
C THR A 58 -10.13 12.37 15.96
N GLY A 59 -9.00 12.57 16.62
CA GLY A 59 -8.66 13.84 17.25
C GLY A 59 -8.42 14.99 16.26
N ASP A 60 -8.35 16.20 16.81
CA ASP A 60 -8.19 17.42 16.03
C ASP A 60 -6.90 17.42 15.21
N MET A 61 -7.00 17.78 13.94
CA MET A 61 -5.83 18.00 13.08
C MET A 61 -5.11 19.28 13.48
N LEU A 62 -3.77 19.25 13.39
CA LEU A 62 -2.90 20.38 13.65
C LEU A 62 -2.28 20.91 12.36
N GLU A 63 -1.29 20.21 11.83
CA GLU A 63 -0.60 20.57 10.59
C GLU A 63 -0.68 19.42 9.59
N ARG A 64 -0.50 19.73 8.30
CA ARG A 64 -0.47 18.72 7.26
C ARG A 64 0.49 19.07 6.14
N VAL A 65 1.08 18.07 5.52
CA VAL A 65 1.88 18.18 4.31
C VAL A 65 1.39 17.18 3.27
N VAL A 66 1.20 17.63 2.03
CA VAL A 66 0.79 16.80 0.89
C VAL A 66 2.02 16.25 0.19
N VAL A 67 1.98 14.97 -0.18
CA VAL A 67 3.04 14.26 -0.90
C VAL A 67 2.43 13.61 -2.13
N PRO A 68 2.80 14.03 -3.36
CA PRO A 68 2.32 13.39 -4.57
C PRO A 68 2.90 11.98 -4.73
N LEU A 69 2.10 11.05 -5.23
CA LEU A 69 2.53 9.71 -5.58
C LEU A 69 3.09 9.68 -7.00
N ALA A 70 4.20 8.96 -7.20
CA ALA A 70 4.67 8.60 -8.53
C ALA A 70 3.77 7.51 -9.14
N GLU A 71 3.81 7.36 -10.46
CA GLU A 71 3.03 6.31 -11.14
C GLU A 71 3.43 4.89 -10.71
N ASP A 72 4.71 4.70 -10.40
CA ASP A 72 5.30 3.46 -9.92
C ASP A 72 5.46 3.39 -8.39
N GLU A 73 4.80 4.29 -7.64
CA GLU A 73 4.89 4.36 -6.19
C GLU A 73 4.54 3.03 -5.53
N THR A 74 5.41 2.56 -4.64
CA THR A 74 5.16 1.38 -3.81
C THR A 74 4.82 1.78 -2.38
N GLY A 75 4.24 0.85 -1.60
CA GLY A 75 4.06 1.08 -0.17
C GLY A 75 5.38 1.40 0.55
N GLY A 76 6.49 0.77 0.14
CA GLY A 76 7.82 1.03 0.71
C GLY A 76 8.37 2.40 0.34
N SER A 77 8.34 2.78 -0.95
CA SER A 77 8.85 4.10 -1.36
C SER A 77 8.03 5.25 -0.80
N LEU A 78 6.71 5.08 -0.70
CA LEU A 78 5.84 6.06 -0.06
C LEU A 78 6.13 6.18 1.44
N PHE A 79 6.39 5.07 2.14
CA PHE A 79 6.82 5.09 3.53
C PHE A 79 8.06 5.96 3.73
N ASP A 80 9.08 5.80 2.89
CA ASP A 80 10.32 6.59 2.97
C ASP A 80 10.05 8.08 2.73
N LYS A 81 9.26 8.43 1.70
CA LYS A 81 8.86 9.82 1.42
C LYS A 81 8.12 10.46 2.59
N LEU A 82 7.14 9.76 3.13
CA LEU A 82 6.33 10.26 4.25
C LEU A 82 7.17 10.39 5.53
N SER A 83 8.10 9.46 5.78
CA SER A 83 9.02 9.56 6.92
C SER A 83 9.89 10.82 6.84
N MET A 84 10.38 11.15 5.64
CA MET A 84 11.16 12.38 5.44
C MET A 84 10.31 13.65 5.61
N ALA A 85 9.05 13.62 5.19
CA ALA A 85 8.14 14.76 5.31
C ALA A 85 7.64 14.96 6.75
N GLY A 86 7.46 13.87 7.51
CA GLY A 86 6.92 13.92 8.88
C GLY A 86 7.86 14.56 9.90
N GLY A 87 9.19 14.39 9.72
CA GLY A 87 10.18 14.94 10.63
C GLY A 87 10.12 16.47 10.79
N PRO A 88 10.23 17.25 9.72
CA PRO A 88 10.07 18.70 9.78
C PRO A 88 8.68 19.14 10.29
N LEU A 89 7.61 18.45 9.84
CA LEU A 89 6.25 18.81 10.21
C LEU A 89 5.99 18.65 11.71
N ILE A 90 6.51 17.61 12.35
CA ILE A 90 6.33 17.46 13.81
C ILE A 90 7.10 18.52 14.60
N LEU A 91 8.28 18.92 14.15
CA LEU A 91 9.02 20.00 14.80
C LEU A 91 8.24 21.32 14.75
N GLU A 92 7.68 21.68 13.61
CA GLU A 92 6.79 22.84 13.45
C GLU A 92 5.57 22.74 14.36
N THR A 93 4.94 21.57 14.41
CA THR A 93 3.77 21.31 15.27
C THR A 93 4.10 21.50 16.76
N LEU A 94 5.23 20.95 17.21
CA LEU A 94 5.66 21.07 18.61
C LEU A 94 5.99 22.52 18.98
N GLU A 95 6.67 23.27 18.11
CA GLU A 95 6.95 24.69 18.31
C GLU A 95 5.65 25.50 18.45
N LYS A 96 4.66 25.25 17.58
CA LYS A 96 3.36 25.92 17.65
C LYS A 96 2.58 25.58 18.93
N LEU A 97 2.65 24.33 19.39
CA LEU A 97 2.05 23.91 20.65
C LEU A 97 2.71 24.59 21.86
N GLU A 98 4.04 24.66 21.87
CA GLU A 98 4.80 25.32 22.95
C GLU A 98 4.50 26.80 23.02
N ASN A 99 4.45 27.49 21.89
CA ASN A 99 4.17 28.92 21.78
C ASN A 99 2.68 29.28 21.89
N GLY A 100 1.79 28.30 21.99
CA GLY A 100 0.34 28.49 22.08
C GLY A 100 -0.30 29.01 20.78
N THR A 101 0.36 28.84 19.63
CA THR A 101 -0.14 29.27 18.30
C THR A 101 -0.71 28.13 17.49
N ALA A 102 -0.68 26.90 17.98
CA ALA A 102 -1.26 25.75 17.29
C ALA A 102 -2.78 25.89 17.14
N VAL A 103 -3.26 25.74 15.91
CA VAL A 103 -4.69 25.75 15.59
C VAL A 103 -5.19 24.32 15.55
N ARG A 104 -6.17 23.99 16.39
CA ARG A 104 -6.83 22.68 16.40
C ARG A 104 -8.03 22.72 15.48
N THR A 105 -8.04 21.89 14.45
CA THR A 105 -9.11 21.79 13.47
C THR A 105 -9.83 20.45 13.64
N PRO A 106 -11.09 20.44 14.09
CA PRO A 106 -11.87 19.21 14.16
C PRO A 106 -11.96 18.53 12.78
N GLN A 107 -11.86 17.21 12.77
CA GLN A 107 -12.02 16.47 11.52
C GLN A 107 -13.48 16.50 11.07
N PRO A 108 -13.76 16.81 9.79
CA PRO A 108 -15.11 16.73 9.25
C PRO A 108 -15.57 15.27 9.23
N GLU A 109 -16.86 15.03 9.44
CA GLU A 109 -17.44 13.69 9.28
C GLU A 109 -17.46 13.22 7.81
N ALA A 110 -17.60 14.16 6.90
CA ALA A 110 -17.54 13.88 5.46
C ALA A 110 -16.13 13.52 5.03
N GLY A 111 -16.00 12.47 4.23
CA GLY A 111 -14.72 12.02 3.68
C GLY A 111 -13.90 11.10 4.59
N VAL A 112 -14.45 10.68 5.73
CA VAL A 112 -13.79 9.68 6.59
C VAL A 112 -13.72 8.35 5.86
N THR A 113 -12.51 7.78 5.77
CA THR A 113 -12.26 6.41 5.31
C THR A 113 -11.34 5.69 6.28
N TYR A 114 -11.31 4.36 6.21
CA TYR A 114 -10.52 3.55 7.12
C TYR A 114 -9.51 2.68 6.39
N ALA A 115 -8.29 2.67 6.89
CA ALA A 115 -7.19 1.83 6.45
C ALA A 115 -7.02 0.66 7.42
N GLY A 116 -7.62 -0.47 7.08
CA GLY A 116 -7.58 -1.68 7.90
C GLY A 116 -6.18 -2.23 8.08
N MET A 117 -5.99 -3.05 9.11
CA MET A 117 -4.72 -3.75 9.34
C MET A 117 -4.46 -4.72 8.18
N LEU A 118 -3.21 -4.75 7.72
CA LEU A 118 -2.78 -5.70 6.70
C LEU A 118 -2.51 -7.06 7.34
N ASP A 119 -2.91 -8.10 6.65
CA ASP A 119 -2.50 -9.47 6.92
C ASP A 119 -1.97 -10.14 5.66
N LYS A 120 -1.41 -11.33 5.81
CA LYS A 120 -0.79 -12.04 4.67
C LYS A 120 -1.82 -12.50 3.65
N SER A 121 -3.07 -12.74 4.04
CA SER A 121 -4.11 -13.22 3.14
C SER A 121 -4.52 -12.17 2.11
N LEU A 122 -4.40 -10.86 2.47
CA LEU A 122 -4.65 -9.77 1.55
C LEU A 122 -3.75 -9.84 0.30
N GLY A 123 -2.55 -10.40 0.45
CA GLY A 123 -1.60 -10.55 -0.65
C GLY A 123 -1.93 -11.67 -1.64
N ASN A 124 -2.88 -12.55 -1.32
CA ASN A 124 -3.29 -13.63 -2.24
C ASN A 124 -4.03 -13.05 -3.44
N ILE A 125 -3.44 -13.15 -4.62
CA ILE A 125 -3.96 -12.55 -5.84
C ILE A 125 -5.22 -13.27 -6.28
N ASP A 126 -6.32 -12.54 -6.37
CA ASP A 126 -7.57 -12.96 -7.00
C ASP A 126 -7.54 -12.54 -8.47
N TRP A 127 -7.18 -13.48 -9.35
CA TRP A 127 -7.04 -13.23 -10.78
C TRP A 127 -8.35 -12.83 -11.47
N THR A 128 -9.51 -12.97 -10.83
CA THR A 128 -10.80 -12.51 -11.37
C THR A 128 -10.96 -11.00 -11.36
N LYS A 129 -10.09 -10.30 -10.61
CA LYS A 129 -10.05 -8.84 -10.57
C LYS A 129 -9.37 -8.26 -11.80
N GLY A 130 -9.50 -6.94 -12.01
CA GLY A 130 -8.88 -6.25 -13.14
C GLY A 130 -7.37 -6.07 -13.00
N ALA A 131 -6.66 -6.03 -14.11
CA ALA A 131 -5.20 -5.88 -14.14
C ALA A 131 -4.72 -4.62 -13.40
N ALA A 132 -5.42 -3.49 -13.54
CA ALA A 132 -5.08 -2.25 -12.85
C ALA A 132 -5.25 -2.35 -11.31
N GLU A 133 -6.25 -3.09 -10.84
CA GLU A 133 -6.44 -3.34 -9.41
C GLU A 133 -5.32 -4.23 -8.85
N LEU A 134 -4.99 -5.29 -9.58
CA LEU A 134 -3.93 -6.22 -9.18
C LEU A 134 -2.54 -5.58 -9.23
N GLU A 135 -2.29 -4.72 -10.19
CA GLU A 135 -1.03 -3.96 -10.28
C GLU A 135 -0.85 -3.06 -9.06
N ARG A 136 -1.89 -2.29 -8.68
CA ARG A 136 -1.88 -1.47 -7.48
C ARG A 136 -1.72 -2.29 -6.20
N LEU A 137 -2.37 -3.46 -6.12
CA LEU A 137 -2.19 -4.38 -4.99
C LEU A 137 -0.72 -4.82 -4.86
N ILE A 138 -0.07 -5.20 -5.97
CA ILE A 138 1.34 -5.59 -5.99
C ILE A 138 2.22 -4.45 -5.48
N ARG A 139 2.02 -3.23 -5.96
CA ARG A 139 2.78 -2.05 -5.52
C ARG A 139 2.50 -1.68 -4.06
N GLY A 140 1.24 -1.62 -3.68
CA GLY A 140 0.84 -1.23 -2.33
C GLY A 140 1.36 -2.18 -1.26
N LEU A 141 1.41 -3.47 -1.55
CA LEU A 141 1.91 -4.48 -0.62
C LEU A 141 3.43 -4.73 -0.70
N ASN A 142 4.16 -4.01 -1.54
CA ASN A 142 5.61 -4.10 -1.64
C ASN A 142 6.27 -3.12 -0.65
N PRO A 143 7.13 -3.55 0.30
CA PRO A 143 7.71 -4.90 0.43
C PRO A 143 6.93 -5.87 1.34
N TRP A 144 5.95 -5.40 2.08
CA TRP A 144 5.21 -6.23 3.04
C TRP A 144 3.71 -5.89 3.04
N PRO A 145 2.81 -6.91 3.11
CA PRO A 145 3.05 -8.35 3.24
C PRO A 145 3.46 -9.05 1.94
N SER A 146 3.55 -8.34 0.83
CA SER A 146 3.78 -8.78 -0.55
C SER A 146 2.57 -9.48 -1.18
N ALA A 147 2.32 -9.18 -2.47
CA ALA A 147 1.34 -9.91 -3.26
C ALA A 147 1.92 -11.25 -3.71
N TYR A 148 1.09 -12.29 -3.72
CA TYR A 148 1.51 -13.63 -4.11
C TYR A 148 0.38 -14.41 -4.80
N THR A 149 0.79 -15.40 -5.54
CA THR A 149 -0.08 -16.41 -6.15
C THR A 149 0.56 -17.79 -5.95
N HIS A 150 -0.05 -18.85 -6.51
CA HIS A 150 0.51 -20.18 -6.51
C HIS A 150 0.83 -20.63 -7.93
N TYR A 151 1.93 -21.35 -8.07
CA TYR A 151 2.30 -22.08 -9.26
C TYR A 151 2.49 -23.55 -8.87
N GLY A 152 1.47 -24.36 -9.10
CA GLY A 152 1.35 -25.68 -8.47
C GLY A 152 1.39 -25.55 -6.94
N GLU A 153 2.18 -26.36 -6.27
CA GLU A 153 2.32 -26.34 -4.81
C GLU A 153 3.22 -25.21 -4.27
N LYS A 154 3.83 -24.39 -5.13
CA LYS A 154 4.80 -23.36 -4.73
C LYS A 154 4.18 -21.97 -4.70
N THR A 155 4.49 -21.22 -3.65
CA THR A 155 4.17 -19.82 -3.58
C THR A 155 5.06 -19.00 -4.52
N MET A 156 4.45 -18.13 -5.32
CA MET A 156 5.12 -17.18 -6.20
C MET A 156 4.72 -15.76 -5.80
N LYS A 157 5.66 -15.01 -5.23
CA LYS A 157 5.45 -13.59 -4.96
C LYS A 157 5.66 -12.78 -6.23
N LEU A 158 4.81 -11.77 -6.43
CA LEU A 158 4.92 -10.82 -7.52
C LEU A 158 5.36 -9.46 -6.95
N TRP A 159 6.42 -8.89 -7.53
CA TRP A 159 7.05 -7.66 -7.04
C TRP A 159 6.87 -6.48 -7.97
N ALA A 160 6.78 -6.73 -9.26
CA ALA A 160 6.51 -5.71 -10.27
C ALA A 160 5.74 -6.31 -11.46
N ALA A 161 4.77 -5.57 -11.94
CA ALA A 161 3.99 -5.91 -13.12
C ALA A 161 3.56 -4.63 -13.85
N ASP A 162 3.27 -4.75 -15.15
CA ASP A 162 2.64 -3.69 -15.93
C ASP A 162 1.22 -4.10 -16.31
N VAL A 163 0.35 -3.12 -16.39
CA VAL A 163 -0.99 -3.30 -16.96
C VAL A 163 -0.92 -3.20 -18.46
N LEU A 164 -1.43 -4.21 -19.16
CA LEU A 164 -1.61 -4.17 -20.60
C LEU A 164 -3.10 -4.07 -20.92
N PRO A 165 -3.49 -3.16 -21.83
CA PRO A 165 -4.89 -3.01 -22.21
C PRO A 165 -5.38 -4.16 -23.10
N GLU A 166 -4.46 -4.93 -23.68
CA GLU A 166 -4.79 -6.07 -24.51
C GLU A 166 -5.47 -7.16 -23.68
N ASN A 167 -6.61 -7.60 -24.19
CA ASN A 167 -7.44 -8.59 -23.53
C ASN A 167 -7.32 -9.91 -24.30
N PHE A 168 -6.34 -10.72 -23.91
CA PHE A 168 -6.14 -12.05 -24.50
C PHE A 168 -7.30 -12.99 -24.14
N GLU A 169 -7.57 -13.96 -25.02
CA GLU A 169 -8.46 -15.07 -24.72
C GLU A 169 -7.85 -15.98 -23.65
N GLY A 170 -8.68 -16.52 -22.77
CA GLY A 170 -8.27 -17.39 -21.68
C GLY A 170 -9.03 -17.13 -20.40
N GLU A 171 -8.78 -17.96 -19.39
CA GLU A 171 -9.38 -17.82 -18.08
C GLU A 171 -8.51 -16.94 -17.15
N PRO A 172 -9.10 -16.25 -16.16
CA PRO A 172 -8.34 -15.53 -15.14
C PRO A 172 -7.30 -16.43 -14.45
N GLY A 173 -6.06 -15.92 -14.33
CA GLY A 173 -4.90 -16.65 -13.83
C GLY A 173 -4.14 -17.46 -14.89
N GLN A 174 -4.65 -17.58 -16.11
CA GLN A 174 -3.97 -18.31 -17.18
C GLN A 174 -2.80 -17.50 -17.75
N ILE A 175 -1.65 -18.16 -17.90
CA ILE A 175 -0.50 -17.63 -18.63
C ILE A 175 -0.84 -17.65 -20.12
N VAL A 176 -1.08 -16.48 -20.68
CA VAL A 176 -1.53 -16.34 -22.07
C VAL A 176 -0.38 -16.13 -23.05
N LYS A 177 0.77 -15.66 -22.56
CA LYS A 177 1.96 -15.48 -23.38
C LYS A 177 3.23 -15.50 -22.53
N VAL A 178 4.28 -16.14 -23.07
CA VAL A 178 5.63 -16.11 -22.47
C VAL A 178 6.56 -15.38 -23.43
N LEU A 179 7.15 -14.27 -22.96
CA LEU A 179 8.10 -13.44 -23.69
C LEU A 179 9.52 -13.67 -23.13
N LYS A 180 10.51 -13.03 -23.73
CA LYS A 180 11.91 -13.18 -23.32
C LYS A 180 12.19 -12.61 -21.89
N ASP A 181 11.50 -11.54 -21.53
CA ASP A 181 11.75 -10.73 -20.33
C ASP A 181 10.55 -10.66 -19.36
N ARG A 182 9.41 -11.21 -19.74
CA ARG A 182 8.18 -11.20 -18.95
C ARG A 182 7.23 -12.30 -19.38
N PHE A 183 6.22 -12.59 -18.59
CA PHE A 183 5.09 -13.41 -19.02
C PHE A 183 3.78 -12.69 -18.71
N LEU A 184 2.78 -12.97 -19.53
CA LEU A 184 1.49 -12.32 -19.49
C LEU A 184 0.45 -13.25 -18.86
N VAL A 185 -0.30 -12.73 -17.91
CA VAL A 185 -1.34 -13.46 -17.18
C VAL A 185 -2.68 -12.79 -17.44
N LYS A 186 -3.67 -13.56 -17.87
CA LYS A 186 -5.05 -13.11 -18.01
C LYS A 186 -5.64 -12.75 -16.65
N THR A 187 -6.32 -11.62 -16.60
CA THR A 187 -7.07 -11.17 -15.43
C THR A 187 -8.55 -11.04 -15.75
N GLY A 188 -9.39 -10.72 -14.79
CA GLY A 188 -10.81 -10.49 -15.03
C GLY A 188 -11.09 -9.38 -16.03
N ASP A 189 -10.23 -8.36 -16.08
CA ASP A 189 -10.25 -7.28 -17.06
C ASP A 189 -8.81 -6.85 -17.40
N GLY A 190 -8.44 -6.93 -18.67
CA GLY A 190 -7.09 -6.68 -19.15
C GLY A 190 -6.12 -7.85 -18.91
N THR A 191 -4.84 -7.55 -18.95
CA THR A 191 -3.74 -8.50 -18.82
C THR A 191 -2.65 -7.91 -17.95
N LEU A 192 -2.07 -8.74 -17.08
CA LEU A 192 -0.95 -8.36 -16.23
C LEU A 192 0.36 -8.93 -16.79
N ALA A 193 1.31 -8.06 -17.11
CA ALA A 193 2.65 -8.44 -17.53
C ALA A 193 3.58 -8.50 -16.32
N VAL A 194 3.93 -9.69 -15.86
CA VAL A 194 4.81 -9.90 -14.71
C VAL A 194 6.26 -9.62 -15.10
N LYS A 195 6.91 -8.68 -14.40
CA LYS A 195 8.31 -8.26 -14.65
C LYS A 195 9.28 -8.75 -13.60
N GLU A 196 8.84 -8.84 -12.35
CA GLU A 196 9.70 -9.24 -11.24
C GLU A 196 8.94 -10.13 -10.27
N LEU A 197 9.56 -11.22 -9.87
CA LEU A 197 8.93 -12.27 -9.06
C LEU A 197 9.92 -12.95 -8.11
N GLN A 198 9.35 -13.76 -7.21
CA GLN A 198 10.11 -14.64 -6.35
C GLN A 198 9.35 -15.95 -6.18
N LEU A 199 9.84 -17.02 -6.79
CA LEU A 199 9.33 -18.37 -6.54
C LEU A 199 9.88 -18.88 -5.20
N GLU A 200 9.07 -19.61 -4.47
CA GLU A 200 9.46 -20.27 -3.20
C GLU A 200 10.78 -21.03 -3.33
N GLY A 201 11.69 -20.82 -2.36
CA GLY A 201 13.04 -21.36 -2.36
C GLY A 201 14.02 -20.66 -3.32
N LYS A 202 13.61 -19.60 -4.01
CA LYS A 202 14.47 -18.79 -4.90
C LYS A 202 14.61 -17.36 -4.39
N LYS A 203 15.57 -16.62 -4.94
CA LYS A 203 15.70 -15.18 -4.70
C LYS A 203 14.71 -14.41 -5.57
N ARG A 204 14.37 -13.19 -5.16
CA ARG A 204 13.70 -12.19 -5.97
C ARG A 204 14.54 -11.91 -7.22
N MET A 205 13.92 -11.89 -8.41
CA MET A 205 14.60 -11.70 -9.68
C MET A 205 13.65 -11.21 -10.78
N ASP A 206 14.24 -10.63 -11.83
CA ASP A 206 13.50 -10.28 -13.05
C ASP A 206 12.90 -11.51 -13.69
N ALA A 207 11.70 -11.35 -14.29
CA ALA A 207 11.03 -12.45 -14.99
C ALA A 207 11.88 -13.04 -16.12
N GLY A 208 12.67 -12.21 -16.83
CA GLY A 208 13.61 -12.69 -17.83
C GLY A 208 14.70 -13.60 -17.27
N ALA A 209 15.25 -13.28 -16.08
CA ALA A 209 16.20 -14.17 -15.40
C ALA A 209 15.54 -15.48 -14.96
N PHE A 210 14.33 -15.39 -14.44
CA PHE A 210 13.54 -16.56 -14.07
C PHE A 210 13.27 -17.47 -15.25
N LEU A 211 12.80 -16.93 -16.38
CA LEU A 211 12.45 -17.68 -17.59
C LEU A 211 13.64 -18.36 -18.27
N ARG A 212 14.86 -17.87 -18.07
CA ARG A 212 16.07 -18.57 -18.55
C ARG A 212 16.37 -19.87 -17.81
N GLY A 213 15.95 -19.99 -16.57
CA GLY A 213 16.20 -21.15 -15.71
C GLY A 213 14.94 -21.95 -15.36
N PHE A 214 13.77 -21.48 -15.80
CA PHE A 214 12.49 -22.09 -15.46
C PHE A 214 11.52 -21.98 -16.65
N SER A 215 11.00 -23.12 -17.10
CA SER A 215 10.10 -23.17 -18.25
C SER A 215 8.65 -23.00 -17.81
N LEU A 216 8.09 -21.80 -17.97
CA LEU A 216 6.64 -21.59 -17.93
C LEU A 216 6.05 -21.92 -19.31
N LYS A 217 4.84 -22.46 -19.33
CA LYS A 217 4.12 -22.77 -20.58
C LYS A 217 2.88 -21.91 -20.69
N GLU A 218 2.61 -21.46 -21.91
CA GLU A 218 1.32 -20.86 -22.24
C GLU A 218 0.20 -21.88 -22.00
N GLY A 219 -0.90 -21.43 -21.45
CA GLY A 219 -2.02 -22.28 -21.04
C GLY A 219 -1.98 -22.75 -19.57
N GLU A 220 -0.82 -22.73 -18.91
CA GLU A 220 -0.75 -23.03 -17.47
C GLU A 220 -1.48 -21.94 -16.65
N LYS A 221 -1.97 -22.33 -15.47
CA LYS A 221 -2.78 -21.46 -14.63
C LYS A 221 -2.10 -21.22 -13.28
N LEU A 222 -2.09 -19.96 -12.85
CA LEU A 222 -1.67 -19.53 -11.53
C LEU A 222 -2.85 -19.50 -10.57
N GLY A 223 -2.60 -19.64 -9.28
CA GLY A 223 -3.63 -19.54 -8.23
C GLY A 223 -4.40 -20.84 -7.98
N LEU A 224 -3.92 -21.97 -8.51
CA LEU A 224 -4.48 -23.32 -8.26
C LEU A 224 -3.67 -24.00 -7.17
#